data_c665a7d7644f90061ba3902f43cc0a1c
#
_entry.id   c665a7d7644f90061ba3902f43cc0a1c
#
_cell.length_a   1.000
_cell.length_b   1.000
_cell.length_c   1.000
_cell.angle_alpha   90.00
_cell.angle_beta   90.00
_cell.angle_gamma   90.00
#
_symmetry.space_group_name_H-M   'P 1'
#
loop_
_entity.id
_entity.type
_entity.pdbx_description
1 polymer ?
#
loop_
_entity_poly.entity_id
_entity_poly.type
_entity_poly.pdbx_seq_one_letter_code
_entity_poly.pdbx_strand_id
1 'polypeptide(L)'
;MKYSFLLLSAGYFLLASCGNHQEDAGKIAKEQPINVTVQLPQAVNSISTEISGTVEAVQTAAISTRVMGYITSLKVKEGDRVAAGQVLATINAQDFAAKKAQAEAQINEATAHVKSAQKDYDRFTALFQQQSASQKEVDNITLQLQSAKARLEAANQMKAEVAAMMQYTQLIAPFNGVVVQKMAEQGSLATPGMPVLVIEQAGVFQIAAGVPESAIPAISLGKQVNVTIKSTTKSFTGVITQINPSSKFSGGQYTIKINIPAAAQKDLYNGMYVNISIPGLKANVSAQENGIMVPESALVYQDQLVGLYTVSANNTALLRWLRTGKKVNGQ
;
A
#
# COMPACT_ATOMS: atom_id res chain seq x y z
N MET A 1 -46.94 37.60 69.27
CA MET A 1 -46.45 38.55 70.31
C MET A 1 -45.73 39.64 69.53
N LYS A 2 -46.43 40.76 69.47
CA LYS A 2 -46.03 42.03 70.08
C LYS A 2 -44.89 42.73 69.32
N TYR A 3 -44.84 43.88 68.82
CA TYR A 3 -45.68 45.09 68.78
C TYR A 3 -45.01 45.95 67.70
N SER A 4 -45.61 46.56 66.86
CA SER A 4 -46.34 47.80 66.94
C SER A 4 -45.53 49.05 66.69
N PHE A 5 -45.83 49.74 65.60
CA PHE A 5 -46.28 51.15 65.61
C PHE A 5 -45.24 52.28 65.71
N LEU A 6 -45.42 53.16 64.86
CA LEU A 6 -45.53 54.68 64.89
C LEU A 6 -44.32 55.36 64.27
N LEU A 7 -44.36 56.40 63.52
CA LEU A 7 -45.21 57.48 63.06
C LEU A 7 -44.41 58.27 62.09
N LEU A 8 -44.87 58.57 60.94
CA LEU A 8 -45.57 59.83 60.55
C LEU A 8 -44.83 61.08 60.95
N SER A 9 -44.31 61.86 60.04
CA SER A 9 -44.54 63.29 59.71
C SER A 9 -43.46 63.82 58.82
N ALA A 10 -43.84 64.21 57.66
CA ALA A 10 -43.98 65.53 57.20
C ALA A 10 -42.69 66.29 56.89
N GLY A 11 -42.56 66.66 55.67
CA GLY A 11 -41.53 67.56 55.18
C GLY A 11 -41.65 67.82 53.67
N TYR A 12 -42.71 68.41 53.26
CA TYR A 12 -42.83 69.12 51.99
C TYR A 12 -41.72 70.15 51.90
N PHE A 13 -40.82 70.05 50.96
CA PHE A 13 -40.15 71.24 50.44
C PHE A 13 -39.83 71.03 48.95
N LEU A 14 -40.49 71.85 48.24
CA LEU A 14 -40.34 72.24 46.86
C LEU A 14 -38.90 72.64 46.53
N LEU A 15 -38.45 72.33 45.36
CA LEU A 15 -38.26 73.29 44.29
C LEU A 15 -37.39 72.74 43.19
N ALA A 16 -37.92 72.64 42.06
CA ALA A 16 -37.44 73.10 40.81
C ALA A 16 -35.94 73.52 40.76
N SER A 17 -35.14 72.62 40.13
CA SER A 17 -33.96 73.05 39.42
C SER A 17 -34.06 72.48 37.99
N CYS A 18 -34.60 73.33 37.10
CA CYS A 18 -34.36 73.16 35.66
C CYS A 18 -32.88 73.38 35.42
N GLY A 19 -32.09 72.34 35.49
CA GLY A 19 -30.78 72.34 34.88
C GLY A 19 -30.95 72.08 33.38
N ASN A 20 -30.70 73.11 32.64
CA ASN A 20 -30.61 73.16 31.19
C ASN A 20 -29.43 72.23 30.81
N HIS A 21 -29.70 70.95 30.58
CA HIS A 21 -28.75 70.03 29.92
C HIS A 21 -28.81 70.43 28.43
N GLN A 22 -27.98 71.40 28.09
CA GLN A 22 -27.53 71.53 26.73
C GLN A 22 -26.88 70.21 26.37
N GLU A 23 -27.55 69.37 25.58
CA GLU A 23 -26.92 68.31 24.81
C GLU A 23 -25.86 69.03 23.99
N ASP A 24 -24.63 68.99 24.49
CA ASP A 24 -23.47 69.14 23.63
C ASP A 24 -23.57 67.98 22.63
N ALA A 25 -24.24 68.24 21.53
CA ALA A 25 -24.11 67.46 20.32
C ALA A 25 -22.62 67.49 19.98
N GLY A 26 -21.91 66.49 20.54
CA GLY A 26 -20.49 66.31 20.34
C GLY A 26 -20.24 66.46 18.85
N LYS A 27 -19.54 67.54 18.52
CA LYS A 27 -18.93 67.63 17.21
C LYS A 27 -18.22 66.34 16.94
N ILE A 28 -18.85 65.50 16.10
CA ILE A 28 -18.16 64.32 15.48
C ILE A 28 -16.94 64.94 14.84
N ALA A 29 -15.80 64.81 15.48
CA ALA A 29 -14.54 65.24 14.91
C ALA A 29 -14.48 64.58 13.54
N LYS A 30 -14.44 65.32 12.49
CA LYS A 30 -14.23 64.82 11.15
C LYS A 30 -12.93 64.10 11.16
N GLU A 31 -12.99 62.73 11.30
CA GLU A 31 -11.82 61.91 11.21
C GLU A 31 -11.12 62.23 9.89
N GLN A 32 -9.84 62.53 9.99
CA GLN A 32 -9.05 62.86 8.81
C GLN A 32 -8.99 61.58 7.94
N PRO A 33 -9.22 61.71 6.64
CA PRO A 33 -9.17 60.55 5.74
C PRO A 33 -7.77 59.96 5.75
N ILE A 34 -7.69 58.67 6.00
CA ILE A 34 -6.45 57.88 5.96
C ILE A 34 -6.38 57.25 4.58
N ASN A 35 -5.23 57.40 3.91
CA ASN A 35 -4.99 56.75 2.65
C ASN A 35 -4.78 55.22 2.89
N VAL A 36 -5.61 54.40 2.28
CA VAL A 36 -5.52 52.94 2.37
C VAL A 36 -5.40 52.32 0.98
N THR A 37 -4.60 51.28 0.83
CA THR A 37 -4.53 50.49 -0.39
C THR A 37 -5.60 49.41 -0.31
N VAL A 38 -6.51 49.38 -1.27
CA VAL A 38 -7.60 48.42 -1.34
C VAL A 38 -7.26 47.36 -2.37
N GLN A 39 -7.39 46.11 -2.02
CA GLN A 39 -7.23 44.97 -2.92
C GLN A 39 -8.53 44.16 -2.99
N LEU A 40 -8.92 43.77 -4.20
CA LEU A 40 -10.07 42.89 -4.38
C LEU A 40 -9.69 41.46 -3.89
N PRO A 41 -10.56 40.80 -3.12
CA PRO A 41 -10.33 39.43 -2.71
C PRO A 41 -10.33 38.53 -3.93
N GLN A 42 -9.42 37.58 -3.96
CA GLN A 42 -9.35 36.59 -5.02
C GLN A 42 -10.20 35.36 -4.65
N ALA A 43 -11.04 34.92 -5.57
CA ALA A 43 -11.74 33.66 -5.39
C ALA A 43 -10.72 32.49 -5.40
N VAL A 44 -10.88 31.57 -4.49
CA VAL A 44 -10.07 30.35 -4.48
C VAL A 44 -10.43 29.51 -5.70
N ASN A 45 -9.72 29.70 -6.80
CA ASN A 45 -10.03 29.02 -8.07
C ASN A 45 -9.54 27.57 -8.14
N SER A 46 -8.67 27.12 -7.23
CA SER A 46 -8.28 25.70 -7.16
C SER A 46 -7.44 25.42 -5.91
N ILE A 47 -8.01 24.83 -4.90
CA ILE A 47 -7.23 24.03 -3.98
C ILE A 47 -6.95 22.71 -4.74
N SER A 48 -5.70 22.49 -5.13
CA SER A 48 -5.32 21.19 -5.68
C SER A 48 -5.55 20.15 -4.57
N THR A 49 -6.45 19.23 -4.82
CA THR A 49 -6.64 18.11 -3.88
C THR A 49 -5.40 17.26 -3.93
N GLU A 50 -4.66 17.24 -2.83
CA GLU A 50 -3.53 16.33 -2.65
C GLU A 50 -4.05 15.00 -2.15
N ILE A 51 -3.61 13.92 -2.79
CA ILE A 51 -3.88 12.55 -2.41
C ILE A 51 -2.62 12.03 -1.74
N SER A 52 -2.77 11.37 -0.59
CA SER A 52 -1.66 10.71 0.08
C SER A 52 -1.48 9.30 -0.49
N GLY A 53 -0.22 8.91 -0.68
CA GLY A 53 0.18 7.59 -1.10
C GLY A 53 1.41 7.10 -0.35
N THR A 54 1.80 5.86 -0.61
CA THR A 54 3.01 5.23 -0.08
C THR A 54 3.85 4.67 -1.21
N VAL A 55 5.15 4.76 -1.07
CA VAL A 55 6.11 4.07 -1.93
C VAL A 55 6.07 2.58 -1.58
N GLU A 56 5.95 1.71 -2.57
CA GLU A 56 6.01 0.27 -2.41
C GLU A 56 6.95 -0.37 -3.45
N ALA A 57 7.54 -1.51 -3.11
CA ALA A 57 8.30 -2.29 -4.09
C ALA A 57 7.35 -2.83 -5.17
N VAL A 58 7.81 -2.89 -6.42
CA VAL A 58 6.99 -3.42 -7.53
C VAL A 58 6.66 -4.90 -7.33
N GLN A 59 7.60 -5.67 -6.75
CA GLN A 59 7.38 -7.07 -6.42
C GLN A 59 7.77 -7.34 -4.97
N THR A 60 6.90 -8.06 -4.27
CA THR A 60 7.13 -8.58 -2.92
C THR A 60 6.80 -10.06 -2.91
N ALA A 61 7.66 -10.89 -2.35
CA ALA A 61 7.42 -12.31 -2.21
C ALA A 61 7.60 -12.76 -0.75
N ALA A 62 6.56 -13.36 -0.22
CA ALA A 62 6.61 -14.11 1.03
C ALA A 62 7.08 -15.53 0.74
N ILE A 63 8.30 -15.84 1.14
CA ILE A 63 8.94 -17.14 0.87
C ILE A 63 8.49 -18.13 1.92
N SER A 64 7.77 -19.16 1.48
CA SER A 64 7.26 -20.25 2.32
C SER A 64 7.67 -21.60 1.78
N THR A 65 7.53 -22.62 2.59
CA THR A 65 7.74 -24.02 2.20
C THR A 65 6.42 -24.72 1.85
N ARG A 66 6.51 -25.82 1.09
CA ARG A 66 5.40 -26.74 0.86
C ARG A 66 5.53 -28.03 1.70
N VAL A 67 6.65 -28.19 2.39
CA VAL A 67 6.93 -29.36 3.24
C VAL A 67 7.15 -28.92 4.68
N MET A 68 6.77 -29.75 5.63
CA MET A 68 7.04 -29.51 7.05
C MET A 68 8.41 -30.04 7.42
N GLY A 69 9.17 -29.29 8.22
CA GLY A 69 10.46 -29.70 8.74
C GLY A 69 11.20 -28.58 9.45
N TYR A 70 12.24 -28.93 10.19
CA TYR A 70 13.08 -27.93 10.88
C TYR A 70 14.00 -27.24 9.89
N ILE A 71 14.17 -25.91 10.07
CA ILE A 71 15.12 -25.09 9.31
C ILE A 71 16.52 -25.46 9.75
N THR A 72 17.29 -26.14 8.89
CA THR A 72 18.67 -26.56 9.20
C THR A 72 19.67 -25.44 8.97
N SER A 73 19.38 -24.54 8.04
CA SER A 73 20.24 -23.40 7.74
C SER A 73 19.41 -22.24 7.21
N LEU A 74 19.69 -21.04 7.70
CA LEU A 74 19.16 -19.77 7.20
C LEU A 74 20.36 -18.90 6.84
N LYS A 75 20.62 -18.73 5.54
CA LYS A 75 21.86 -18.14 5.01
C LYS A 75 21.82 -16.64 4.85
N VAL A 76 20.70 -16.00 5.18
CA VAL A 76 20.46 -14.56 4.94
C VAL A 76 19.94 -13.88 6.20
N LYS A 77 20.21 -12.57 6.27
CA LYS A 77 19.74 -11.66 7.32
C LYS A 77 18.88 -10.56 6.69
N GLU A 78 18.10 -9.87 7.52
CA GLU A 78 17.37 -8.67 7.09
C GLU A 78 18.36 -7.61 6.59
N GLY A 79 18.05 -7.01 5.43
CA GLY A 79 18.92 -6.07 4.74
C GLY A 79 19.85 -6.71 3.69
N ASP A 80 20.01 -8.04 3.67
CA ASP A 80 20.86 -8.71 2.69
C ASP A 80 20.27 -8.66 1.28
N ARG A 81 21.13 -8.43 0.29
CA ARG A 81 20.77 -8.54 -1.12
C ARG A 81 20.86 -9.98 -1.58
N VAL A 82 19.86 -10.42 -2.32
CA VAL A 82 19.75 -11.78 -2.84
C VAL A 82 19.54 -11.78 -4.35
N ALA A 83 20.13 -12.77 -5.02
CA ALA A 83 19.96 -12.97 -6.46
C ALA A 83 18.85 -14.00 -6.73
N ALA A 84 18.17 -13.89 -7.88
CA ALA A 84 17.23 -14.91 -8.35
C ALA A 84 17.86 -16.30 -8.36
N GLY A 85 17.18 -17.32 -7.82
CA GLY A 85 17.68 -18.68 -7.69
C GLY A 85 18.62 -18.92 -6.49
N GLN A 86 19.01 -17.88 -5.75
CA GLN A 86 19.85 -18.05 -4.55
C GLN A 86 19.09 -18.80 -3.47
N VAL A 87 19.75 -19.80 -2.85
CA VAL A 87 19.20 -20.55 -1.71
C VAL A 87 19.27 -19.67 -0.45
N LEU A 88 18.12 -19.41 0.13
CA LEU A 88 17.93 -18.54 1.30
C LEU A 88 17.90 -19.35 2.59
N ALA A 89 17.17 -20.47 2.58
CA ALA A 89 17.05 -21.37 3.71
C ALA A 89 16.98 -22.82 3.24
N THR A 90 17.36 -23.73 4.12
CA THR A 90 17.27 -25.17 3.89
C THR A 90 16.50 -25.82 5.03
N ILE A 91 15.57 -26.71 4.69
CA ILE A 91 14.77 -27.49 5.64
C ILE A 91 15.35 -28.90 5.73
N ASN A 92 15.24 -29.55 6.87
CA ASN A 92 15.68 -30.92 7.05
C ASN A 92 14.96 -31.84 6.04
N ALA A 93 15.76 -32.57 5.24
CA ALA A 93 15.30 -33.42 4.16
C ALA A 93 15.54 -34.91 4.44
N GLN A 94 15.86 -35.31 5.68
CA GLN A 94 16.23 -36.71 6.00
C GLN A 94 15.13 -37.70 5.61
N ASP A 95 13.86 -37.39 5.87
CA ASP A 95 12.73 -38.23 5.52
C ASP A 95 12.59 -38.39 3.99
N PHE A 96 12.83 -37.32 3.25
CA PHE A 96 12.80 -37.33 1.79
C PHE A 96 14.01 -38.06 1.21
N ALA A 97 15.18 -37.99 1.85
CA ALA A 97 16.36 -38.77 1.46
C ALA A 97 16.12 -40.28 1.63
N ALA A 98 15.48 -40.67 2.72
CA ALA A 98 15.09 -42.09 2.94
C ALA A 98 14.06 -42.56 1.90
N LYS A 99 13.03 -41.77 1.59
CA LYS A 99 12.05 -42.07 0.55
C LYS A 99 12.69 -42.15 -0.84
N LYS A 100 13.67 -41.31 -1.14
CA LYS A 100 14.43 -41.36 -2.39
C LYS A 100 15.21 -42.69 -2.51
N ALA A 101 15.88 -43.06 -1.45
CA ALA A 101 16.61 -44.33 -1.43
C ALA A 101 15.67 -45.54 -1.62
N GLN A 102 14.47 -45.52 -1.02
CA GLN A 102 13.43 -46.53 -1.21
C GLN A 102 12.95 -46.58 -2.69
N ALA A 103 12.68 -45.44 -3.29
CA ALA A 103 12.28 -45.38 -4.71
C ALA A 103 13.38 -45.88 -5.64
N GLU A 104 14.64 -45.56 -5.35
CA GLU A 104 15.79 -46.10 -6.10
C GLU A 104 15.94 -47.61 -5.97
N ALA A 105 15.68 -48.18 -4.80
CA ALA A 105 15.65 -49.63 -4.62
C ALA A 105 14.53 -50.29 -5.45
N GLN A 106 13.34 -49.71 -5.51
CA GLN A 106 12.22 -50.17 -6.34
C GLN A 106 12.54 -50.11 -7.84
N ILE A 107 13.22 -49.03 -8.29
CA ILE A 107 13.68 -48.93 -9.68
C ILE A 107 14.67 -50.08 -10.01
N ASN A 108 15.62 -50.39 -9.11
CA ASN A 108 16.58 -51.44 -9.30
C ASN A 108 15.89 -52.78 -9.42
N GLU A 109 14.91 -53.09 -8.55
CA GLU A 109 14.08 -54.28 -8.61
C GLU A 109 13.31 -54.37 -9.93
N ALA A 110 12.55 -53.32 -10.30
CA ALA A 110 11.78 -53.32 -11.52
C ALA A 110 12.66 -53.44 -12.78
N THR A 111 13.85 -52.81 -12.76
CA THR A 111 14.84 -52.94 -13.84
C THR A 111 15.33 -54.39 -14.02
N ALA A 112 15.56 -55.10 -12.91
CA ALA A 112 15.94 -56.52 -12.96
C ALA A 112 14.81 -57.39 -13.56
N HIS A 113 13.54 -57.08 -13.18
CA HIS A 113 12.37 -57.76 -13.76
C HIS A 113 12.24 -57.50 -15.26
N VAL A 114 12.40 -56.24 -15.71
CA VAL A 114 12.39 -55.92 -17.15
C VAL A 114 13.47 -56.65 -17.90
N LYS A 115 14.69 -56.72 -17.33
CA LYS A 115 15.83 -57.41 -17.94
C LYS A 115 15.57 -58.91 -18.07
N SER A 116 14.94 -59.53 -17.06
CA SER A 116 14.54 -60.93 -17.12
C SER A 116 13.47 -61.21 -18.16
N ALA A 117 12.38 -60.39 -18.09
CA ALA A 117 11.26 -60.51 -19.05
C ALA A 117 11.70 -60.28 -20.50
N GLN A 118 12.63 -59.35 -20.72
CA GLN A 118 13.19 -59.09 -22.04
C GLN A 118 13.96 -60.29 -22.59
N LYS A 119 14.79 -60.95 -21.73
CA LYS A 119 15.49 -62.15 -22.15
C LYS A 119 14.53 -63.30 -22.49
N ASP A 120 13.45 -63.48 -21.73
CA ASP A 120 12.45 -64.51 -21.97
C ASP A 120 11.70 -64.14 -23.29
N TYR A 121 11.33 -62.87 -23.54
CA TYR A 121 10.73 -62.44 -24.78
C TYR A 121 11.61 -62.72 -26.00
N ASP A 122 12.91 -62.39 -25.93
CA ASP A 122 13.87 -62.60 -27.01
C ASP A 122 14.01 -64.10 -27.28
N ARG A 123 14.09 -64.93 -26.24
CA ARG A 123 14.17 -66.39 -26.34
C ARG A 123 12.91 -66.99 -26.96
N PHE A 124 11.73 -66.70 -26.46
CA PHE A 124 10.48 -67.24 -26.97
C PHE A 124 10.17 -66.77 -28.41
N THR A 125 10.55 -65.59 -28.75
CA THR A 125 10.43 -65.00 -30.11
C THR A 125 11.32 -65.80 -31.09
N ALA A 126 12.55 -66.17 -30.71
CA ALA A 126 13.46 -67.03 -31.50
C ALA A 126 12.92 -68.44 -31.64
N LEU A 127 12.37 -69.04 -30.59
CA LEU A 127 11.73 -70.34 -30.63
C LEU A 127 10.48 -70.36 -31.53
N PHE A 128 9.69 -69.33 -31.50
CA PHE A 128 8.51 -69.20 -32.39
C PHE A 128 8.93 -69.14 -33.86
N GLN A 129 9.98 -68.43 -34.21
CA GLN A 129 10.53 -68.40 -35.55
C GLN A 129 10.99 -69.76 -36.04
N GLN A 130 11.43 -70.65 -35.10
CA GLN A 130 11.82 -72.03 -35.34
C GLN A 130 10.67 -73.00 -35.23
N GLN A 131 9.40 -72.53 -35.16
CA GLN A 131 8.19 -73.33 -34.97
C GLN A 131 8.22 -74.25 -33.68
N SER A 132 9.04 -73.88 -32.69
CA SER A 132 9.21 -74.58 -31.43
C SER A 132 8.49 -74.00 -30.26
N ALA A 133 7.73 -72.89 -30.48
CA ALA A 133 6.84 -72.28 -29.52
C ALA A 133 5.52 -71.87 -30.20
N SER A 134 4.43 -71.75 -29.40
CA SER A 134 3.10 -71.34 -29.88
C SER A 134 2.93 -69.84 -29.81
N GLN A 135 2.02 -69.34 -30.65
CA GLN A 135 1.65 -67.89 -30.61
C GLN A 135 1.17 -67.45 -29.23
N LYS A 136 0.40 -68.28 -28.52
CA LYS A 136 -0.08 -68.03 -27.18
C LYS A 136 1.06 -67.86 -26.17
N GLU A 137 2.15 -68.56 -26.29
CA GLU A 137 3.32 -68.37 -25.42
C GLU A 137 4.02 -67.10 -25.69
N VAL A 138 4.19 -66.66 -26.94
CA VAL A 138 4.75 -65.36 -27.32
C VAL A 138 3.86 -64.20 -26.79
N ASP A 139 2.52 -64.35 -26.94
CA ASP A 139 1.59 -63.33 -26.44
C ASP A 139 1.68 -63.18 -24.92
N ASN A 140 1.77 -64.29 -24.18
CA ASN A 140 1.93 -64.28 -22.71
C ASN A 140 3.24 -63.61 -22.28
N ILE A 141 4.35 -63.94 -22.92
CA ILE A 141 5.65 -63.32 -22.59
C ILE A 141 5.69 -61.86 -23.00
N THR A 142 5.01 -61.48 -24.11
CA THR A 142 4.85 -60.07 -24.51
C THR A 142 4.09 -59.28 -23.43
N LEU A 143 2.98 -59.83 -22.92
CA LEU A 143 2.22 -59.23 -21.83
C LEU A 143 3.07 -59.12 -20.56
N GLN A 144 3.86 -60.16 -20.24
CA GLN A 144 4.74 -60.10 -19.07
C GLN A 144 5.82 -59.02 -19.19
N LEU A 145 6.44 -58.88 -20.36
CA LEU A 145 7.41 -57.82 -20.65
C LEU A 145 6.76 -56.43 -20.54
N GLN A 146 5.56 -56.24 -21.13
CA GLN A 146 4.83 -55.01 -21.03
C GLN A 146 4.47 -54.64 -19.59
N SER A 147 4.03 -55.62 -18.78
CA SER A 147 3.74 -55.46 -17.38
C SER A 147 5.00 -55.06 -16.57
N ALA A 148 6.15 -55.71 -16.83
CA ALA A 148 7.41 -55.37 -16.20
C ALA A 148 7.86 -53.91 -16.55
N LYS A 149 7.73 -53.52 -17.83
CA LYS A 149 8.03 -52.16 -18.27
C LYS A 149 7.10 -51.11 -17.60
N ALA A 150 5.81 -51.41 -17.46
CA ALA A 150 4.87 -50.56 -16.79
C ALA A 150 5.21 -50.36 -15.28
N ARG A 151 5.68 -51.44 -14.60
CA ARG A 151 6.15 -51.36 -13.22
C ARG A 151 7.40 -50.49 -13.07
N LEU A 152 8.35 -50.60 -14.00
CA LEU A 152 9.55 -49.75 -14.01
C LEU A 152 9.18 -48.29 -14.19
N GLU A 153 8.26 -48.00 -15.09
CA GLU A 153 7.77 -46.63 -15.31
C GLU A 153 7.10 -46.07 -14.03
N ALA A 154 6.25 -46.87 -13.36
CA ALA A 154 5.64 -46.46 -12.09
C ALA A 154 6.69 -46.14 -11.02
N ALA A 155 7.76 -46.98 -10.91
CA ALA A 155 8.86 -46.71 -9.97
C ALA A 155 9.64 -45.43 -10.31
N ASN A 156 9.85 -45.16 -11.60
CA ASN A 156 10.47 -43.89 -12.04
C ASN A 156 9.62 -42.68 -11.67
N GLN A 157 8.29 -42.76 -11.81
CA GLN A 157 7.38 -41.67 -11.42
C GLN A 157 7.41 -41.43 -9.90
N MET A 158 7.50 -42.49 -9.06
CA MET A 158 7.69 -42.35 -7.61
C MET A 158 8.98 -41.60 -7.27
N LYS A 159 10.09 -41.90 -7.96
CA LYS A 159 11.36 -41.17 -7.78
C LYS A 159 11.21 -39.72 -8.17
N ALA A 160 10.52 -39.40 -9.28
CA ALA A 160 10.28 -38.04 -9.74
C ALA A 160 9.44 -37.26 -8.72
N GLU A 161 8.41 -37.87 -8.14
CA GLU A 161 7.59 -37.28 -7.08
C GLU A 161 8.44 -36.88 -5.87
N VAL A 162 9.27 -37.82 -5.35
CA VAL A 162 10.15 -37.54 -4.20
C VAL A 162 11.16 -36.46 -4.55
N ALA A 163 11.72 -36.47 -5.77
CA ALA A 163 12.65 -35.44 -6.21
C ALA A 163 12.00 -34.06 -6.25
N ALA A 164 10.74 -33.95 -6.69
CA ALA A 164 9.96 -32.71 -6.65
C ALA A 164 9.72 -32.23 -5.21
N MET A 165 9.39 -33.12 -4.29
CA MET A 165 9.24 -32.81 -2.86
C MET A 165 10.56 -32.32 -2.24
N MET A 166 11.68 -32.88 -2.62
CA MET A 166 13.01 -32.45 -2.16
C MET A 166 13.34 -31.02 -2.61
N GLN A 167 12.87 -30.57 -3.77
CA GLN A 167 13.08 -29.18 -4.20
C GLN A 167 12.43 -28.18 -3.23
N TYR A 168 11.31 -28.54 -2.63
CA TYR A 168 10.62 -27.69 -1.66
C TYR A 168 11.33 -27.58 -0.30
N THR A 169 12.37 -28.37 -0.06
CA THR A 169 13.22 -28.25 1.14
C THR A 169 14.25 -27.12 1.01
N GLN A 170 14.45 -26.59 -0.19
CA GLN A 170 15.30 -25.43 -0.42
C GLN A 170 14.43 -24.24 -0.78
N LEU A 171 14.45 -23.22 0.07
CA LEU A 171 13.77 -21.96 -0.18
C LEU A 171 14.69 -21.07 -0.99
N ILE A 172 14.25 -20.72 -2.19
CA ILE A 172 15.03 -19.92 -3.15
C ILE A 172 14.36 -18.56 -3.41
N ALA A 173 15.17 -17.57 -3.75
CA ALA A 173 14.68 -16.24 -4.17
C ALA A 173 14.10 -16.32 -5.59
N PRO A 174 12.84 -15.90 -5.83
CA PRO A 174 12.23 -15.90 -7.16
C PRO A 174 12.75 -14.77 -8.07
N PHE A 175 13.30 -13.70 -7.50
CA PHE A 175 13.84 -12.54 -8.21
C PHE A 175 14.99 -11.89 -7.42
N ASN A 176 15.71 -10.97 -8.06
CA ASN A 176 16.75 -10.18 -7.39
C ASN A 176 16.12 -9.19 -6.43
N GLY A 177 16.48 -9.24 -5.15
CA GLY A 177 15.81 -8.43 -4.13
C GLY A 177 16.64 -8.19 -2.88
N VAL A 178 15.95 -7.68 -1.87
CA VAL A 178 16.47 -7.48 -0.51
C VAL A 178 15.55 -8.21 0.47
N VAL A 179 16.13 -8.88 1.45
CA VAL A 179 15.37 -9.48 2.56
C VAL A 179 14.88 -8.36 3.46
N VAL A 180 13.56 -8.18 3.54
CA VAL A 180 12.98 -7.10 4.35
C VAL A 180 12.49 -7.57 5.71
N GLN A 181 12.15 -8.84 5.81
CA GLN A 181 11.66 -9.41 7.07
C GLN A 181 12.01 -10.89 7.17
N LYS A 182 12.39 -11.31 8.35
CA LYS A 182 12.63 -12.71 8.72
C LYS A 182 11.60 -13.12 9.77
N MET A 183 10.78 -14.13 9.46
CA MET A 183 9.69 -14.60 10.33
C MET A 183 10.01 -15.90 11.07
N ALA A 184 11.11 -16.56 10.68
CA ALA A 184 11.58 -17.79 11.32
C ALA A 184 13.10 -17.79 11.46
N GLU A 185 13.61 -18.55 12.42
CA GLU A 185 15.02 -18.70 12.72
C GLU A 185 15.51 -20.12 12.38
N GLN A 186 16.84 -20.27 12.31
CA GLN A 186 17.44 -21.59 12.24
C GLN A 186 17.02 -22.42 13.46
N GLY A 187 16.59 -23.66 13.25
CA GLY A 187 16.03 -24.52 14.31
C GLY A 187 14.52 -24.41 14.48
N SER A 188 13.87 -23.39 13.88
CA SER A 188 12.41 -23.30 13.89
C SER A 188 11.76 -24.37 13.01
N LEU A 189 10.55 -24.76 13.36
CA LEU A 189 9.73 -25.64 12.53
C LEU A 189 9.07 -24.80 11.42
N ALA A 190 9.41 -25.08 10.18
CA ALA A 190 8.73 -24.53 9.02
C ALA A 190 7.50 -25.38 8.66
N THR A 191 6.36 -24.72 8.46
CA THR A 191 5.09 -25.36 8.11
C THR A 191 4.59 -24.85 6.76
N PRO A 192 3.90 -25.70 5.96
CA PRO A 192 3.36 -25.28 4.68
C PRO A 192 2.46 -24.05 4.79
N GLY A 193 2.68 -23.09 3.89
CA GLY A 193 1.88 -21.85 3.84
C GLY A 193 2.30 -20.75 4.82
N MET A 194 3.13 -21.04 5.83
CA MET A 194 3.69 -20.00 6.69
C MET A 194 4.96 -19.41 6.08
N PRO A 195 5.07 -18.09 5.93
CA PRO A 195 6.27 -17.47 5.39
C PRO A 195 7.44 -17.58 6.37
N VAL A 196 8.61 -17.92 5.85
CA VAL A 196 9.88 -17.95 6.58
C VAL A 196 10.58 -16.60 6.53
N LEU A 197 10.51 -15.95 5.37
CA LEU A 197 11.07 -14.62 5.14
C LEU A 197 10.32 -13.91 4.02
N VAL A 198 10.45 -12.58 3.97
CA VAL A 198 9.87 -11.73 2.93
C VAL A 198 11.02 -11.04 2.18
N ILE A 199 10.95 -11.06 0.86
CA ILE A 199 11.88 -10.35 -0.01
C ILE A 199 11.13 -9.35 -0.87
N GLU A 200 11.77 -8.20 -1.16
CA GLU A 200 11.26 -7.16 -2.04
C GLU A 200 12.24 -6.91 -3.17
N GLN A 201 11.72 -6.57 -4.32
CA GLN A 201 12.55 -6.25 -5.48
C GLN A 201 13.43 -5.02 -5.19
N ALA A 202 14.73 -5.15 -5.39
CA ALA A 202 15.68 -4.09 -5.10
C ALA A 202 15.62 -2.97 -6.14
N GLY A 203 15.50 -1.72 -5.66
CA GLY A 203 15.68 -0.52 -6.49
C GLY A 203 14.61 -0.25 -7.54
N VAL A 204 13.47 -0.96 -7.49
CA VAL A 204 12.33 -0.69 -8.37
C VAL A 204 11.09 -0.47 -7.51
N PHE A 205 10.66 0.79 -7.46
CA PHE A 205 9.54 1.22 -6.65
C PHE A 205 8.40 1.77 -7.50
N GLN A 206 7.21 1.70 -6.96
CA GLN A 206 6.00 2.35 -7.45
C GLN A 206 5.30 3.02 -6.29
N ILE A 207 4.30 3.84 -6.57
CA ILE A 207 3.48 4.46 -5.52
C ILE A 207 2.10 3.84 -5.57
N ALA A 208 1.61 3.41 -4.42
CA ALA A 208 0.22 3.06 -4.22
C ALA A 208 -0.51 4.21 -3.52
N ALA A 209 -1.64 4.63 -4.05
CA ALA A 209 -2.44 5.70 -3.46
C ALA A 209 -3.92 5.37 -3.48
N GLY A 210 -4.61 5.70 -2.38
CA GLY A 210 -6.05 5.61 -2.27
C GLY A 210 -6.73 6.88 -2.79
N VAL A 211 -7.66 6.71 -3.69
CA VAL A 211 -8.39 7.79 -4.35
C VAL A 211 -9.86 7.71 -3.99
N PRO A 212 -10.49 8.77 -3.50
CA PRO A 212 -11.91 8.80 -3.24
C PRO A 212 -12.72 8.71 -4.56
N GLU A 213 -13.91 8.14 -4.49
CA GLU A 213 -14.80 7.94 -5.64
C GLU A 213 -15.03 9.25 -6.44
N SER A 214 -15.19 10.36 -5.73
CA SER A 214 -15.39 11.68 -6.34
C SER A 214 -14.25 12.15 -7.24
N ALA A 215 -13.05 11.62 -7.06
CA ALA A 215 -11.87 11.97 -7.84
C ALA A 215 -11.64 11.04 -9.05
N ILE A 216 -12.28 9.89 -9.11
CA ILE A 216 -12.11 8.89 -10.18
C ILE A 216 -12.36 9.44 -11.59
N PRO A 217 -13.40 10.28 -11.84
CA PRO A 217 -13.62 10.84 -13.17
C PRO A 217 -12.47 11.68 -13.71
N ALA A 218 -11.61 12.21 -12.81
CA ALA A 218 -10.45 13.01 -13.19
C ALA A 218 -9.17 12.15 -13.40
N ILE A 219 -9.25 10.83 -13.23
CA ILE A 219 -8.11 9.91 -13.28
C ILE A 219 -8.23 9.00 -14.50
N SER A 220 -7.12 8.89 -15.24
CA SER A 220 -7.02 7.99 -16.40
C SER A 220 -5.64 7.33 -16.44
N LEU A 221 -5.56 6.16 -17.06
CA LEU A 221 -4.29 5.51 -17.36
C LEU A 221 -3.43 6.42 -18.24
N GLY A 222 -2.12 6.45 -17.96
CA GLY A 222 -1.17 7.29 -18.68
C GLY A 222 -1.15 8.76 -18.23
N LYS A 223 -2.03 9.19 -17.31
CA LYS A 223 -2.05 10.56 -16.82
C LYS A 223 -0.81 10.84 -15.97
N GLN A 224 -0.19 11.98 -16.22
CA GLN A 224 0.92 12.49 -15.43
C GLN A 224 0.41 13.15 -14.15
N VAL A 225 1.12 12.89 -13.05
CA VAL A 225 0.82 13.45 -11.73
C VAL A 225 2.10 13.95 -11.08
N ASN A 226 2.00 15.01 -10.30
CA ASN A 226 3.14 15.52 -9.55
C ASN A 226 3.19 14.85 -8.18
N VAL A 227 4.32 14.25 -7.87
CA VAL A 227 4.56 13.54 -6.62
C VAL A 227 5.60 14.28 -5.81
N THR A 228 5.31 14.51 -4.54
CA THR A 228 6.22 15.13 -3.58
C THR A 228 6.45 14.17 -2.42
N ILE A 229 7.70 13.84 -2.14
CA ILE A 229 8.08 12.99 -1.02
C ILE A 229 8.08 13.81 0.26
N LYS A 230 7.30 13.40 1.27
CA LYS A 230 7.15 14.18 2.53
C LYS A 230 8.47 14.34 3.30
N SER A 231 9.32 13.32 3.29
CA SER A 231 10.55 13.32 4.09
C SER A 231 11.69 14.18 3.50
N THR A 232 11.73 14.35 2.18
CA THR A 232 12.85 15.02 1.49
C THR A 232 12.40 16.25 0.71
N THR A 233 11.12 16.55 0.63
CA THR A 233 10.52 17.62 -0.20
C THR A 233 10.88 17.55 -1.69
N LYS A 234 11.57 16.48 -2.13
CA LYS A 234 11.86 16.24 -3.55
C LYS A 234 10.56 15.96 -4.31
N SER A 235 10.42 16.56 -5.48
CA SER A 235 9.27 16.38 -6.34
C SER A 235 9.68 15.80 -7.69
N PHE A 236 8.82 14.96 -8.25
CA PHE A 236 8.98 14.40 -9.59
C PHE A 236 7.62 14.15 -10.23
N THR A 237 7.61 13.97 -11.53
CA THR A 237 6.40 13.60 -12.28
C THR A 237 6.32 12.10 -12.42
N GLY A 238 5.25 11.50 -11.90
CA GLY A 238 4.92 10.10 -12.07
C GLY A 238 3.83 9.91 -13.13
N VAL A 239 3.62 8.67 -13.56
CA VAL A 239 2.58 8.29 -14.53
C VAL A 239 1.68 7.23 -13.91
N ILE A 240 0.37 7.41 -13.99
CA ILE A 240 -0.61 6.41 -13.53
C ILE A 240 -0.57 5.21 -14.47
N THR A 241 -0.17 4.05 -13.94
CA THR A 241 -0.03 2.79 -14.70
C THR A 241 -1.14 1.80 -14.44
N GLN A 242 -1.79 1.91 -13.30
CA GLN A 242 -2.87 0.99 -12.93
C GLN A 242 -3.94 1.72 -12.10
N ILE A 243 -5.18 1.37 -12.35
CA ILE A 243 -6.35 1.80 -11.57
C ILE A 243 -7.10 0.53 -11.18
N ASN A 244 -7.25 0.28 -9.88
CA ASN A 244 -8.05 -0.84 -9.40
C ASN A 244 -9.54 -0.47 -9.54
N PRO A 245 -10.36 -1.25 -10.26
CA PRO A 245 -11.77 -0.93 -10.45
C PRO A 245 -12.66 -1.20 -9.22
N SER A 246 -12.09 -1.73 -8.14
CA SER A 246 -12.85 -2.06 -6.92
C SER A 246 -12.29 -1.31 -5.72
N SER A 247 -13.19 -0.70 -4.93
CA SER A 247 -12.89 -0.06 -3.65
C SER A 247 -13.27 -0.94 -2.44
N LYS A 248 -13.80 -2.16 -2.69
CA LYS A 248 -14.39 -3.02 -1.64
C LYS A 248 -13.39 -3.42 -0.54
N PHE A 249 -12.14 -3.64 -0.90
CA PHE A 249 -11.09 -4.10 0.02
C PHE A 249 -10.13 -2.99 0.48
N SER A 250 -10.38 -1.75 0.11
CA SER A 250 -9.52 -0.59 0.37
C SER A 250 -10.25 0.53 1.13
N GLY A 251 -11.23 0.17 1.95
CA GLY A 251 -11.96 1.14 2.79
C GLY A 251 -12.76 2.17 2.00
N GLY A 252 -13.32 1.79 0.84
CA GLY A 252 -14.12 2.68 -0.01
C GLY A 252 -13.29 3.60 -0.91
N GLN A 253 -11.98 3.40 -0.99
CA GLN A 253 -11.08 4.15 -1.88
C GLN A 253 -10.65 3.27 -3.05
N TYR A 254 -10.47 3.86 -4.21
CA TYR A 254 -9.91 3.18 -5.37
C TYR A 254 -8.39 3.27 -5.34
N THR A 255 -7.71 2.14 -5.42
CA THR A 255 -6.24 2.12 -5.42
C THR A 255 -5.72 2.40 -6.82
N ILE A 256 -4.85 3.38 -6.95
CA ILE A 256 -4.08 3.65 -8.17
C ILE A 256 -2.61 3.32 -7.93
N LYS A 257 -1.93 2.88 -9.00
CA LYS A 257 -0.47 2.71 -8.99
C LYS A 257 0.17 3.70 -9.94
N ILE A 258 1.23 4.32 -9.48
CA ILE A 258 1.96 5.36 -10.20
C ILE A 258 3.40 4.88 -10.36
N ASN A 259 3.87 4.87 -11.59
CA ASN A 259 5.26 4.55 -11.90
C ASN A 259 6.17 5.72 -11.53
N ILE A 260 7.33 5.40 -10.96
CA ILE A 260 8.36 6.34 -10.57
C ILE A 260 9.47 6.31 -11.64
N PRO A 261 9.85 7.46 -12.23
CA PRO A 261 10.95 7.52 -13.17
C PRO A 261 12.27 6.99 -12.58
N ALA A 262 13.09 6.30 -13.36
CA ALA A 262 14.33 5.68 -12.89
C ALA A 262 15.26 6.67 -12.17
N ALA A 263 15.32 7.93 -12.64
CA ALA A 263 16.12 8.98 -12.00
C ALA A 263 15.64 9.34 -10.58
N ALA A 264 14.36 9.16 -10.29
CA ALA A 264 13.75 9.48 -8.99
C ALA A 264 13.72 8.28 -8.02
N GLN A 265 14.07 7.08 -8.48
CA GLN A 265 14.07 5.88 -7.63
C GLN A 265 15.22 5.81 -6.63
N LYS A 266 16.26 6.60 -6.87
CA LYS A 266 17.41 6.68 -5.99
C LYS A 266 17.02 7.31 -4.65
N ASP A 267 17.43 6.71 -3.54
CA ASP A 267 17.15 7.15 -2.17
C ASP A 267 15.68 6.96 -1.72
N LEU A 268 14.89 6.15 -2.44
CA LEU A 268 13.57 5.74 -1.99
C LEU A 268 13.64 4.46 -1.17
N TYR A 269 12.77 4.40 -0.18
CA TYR A 269 12.55 3.21 0.64
C TYR A 269 11.06 2.85 0.64
N ASN A 270 10.79 1.57 0.71
CA ASN A 270 9.41 1.09 0.90
C ASN A 270 8.78 1.69 2.16
N GLY A 271 7.50 2.06 2.08
CA GLY A 271 6.78 2.70 3.18
C GLY A 271 6.92 4.22 3.28
N MET A 272 7.73 4.88 2.45
CA MET A 272 7.79 6.35 2.42
C MET A 272 6.47 6.95 1.99
N TYR A 273 6.03 7.99 2.71
CA TYR A 273 4.81 8.73 2.38
C TYR A 273 5.05 9.81 1.32
N VAL A 274 4.12 9.89 0.39
CA VAL A 274 4.13 10.88 -0.69
C VAL A 274 2.81 11.62 -0.76
N ASN A 275 2.89 12.88 -1.21
CA ASN A 275 1.72 13.67 -1.61
C ASN A 275 1.66 13.68 -3.14
N ILE A 276 0.50 13.43 -3.68
CA ILE A 276 0.24 13.35 -5.12
C ILE A 276 -0.73 14.46 -5.49
N SER A 277 -0.30 15.35 -6.36
CA SER A 277 -1.14 16.38 -6.95
C SER A 277 -1.54 15.97 -8.37
N ILE A 278 -2.84 15.83 -8.59
CA ILE A 278 -3.40 15.42 -9.88
C ILE A 278 -3.89 16.65 -10.61
N PRO A 279 -3.31 17.02 -11.76
CA PRO A 279 -3.78 18.18 -12.54
C PRO A 279 -5.25 18.02 -12.94
N GLY A 280 -6.05 19.08 -12.72
CA GLY A 280 -7.48 19.09 -13.04
C GLY A 280 -8.39 18.41 -12.01
N LEU A 281 -7.86 17.88 -10.91
CA LEU A 281 -8.67 17.46 -9.78
C LEU A 281 -9.07 18.71 -8.99
N LYS A 282 -10.31 19.15 -9.16
CA LYS A 282 -10.90 20.21 -8.33
C LYS A 282 -11.28 19.58 -6.99
N ALA A 283 -10.89 20.23 -5.89
CA ALA A 283 -11.51 19.89 -4.61
C ALA A 283 -13.02 20.03 -4.78
N ASN A 284 -13.79 19.01 -4.43
CA ASN A 284 -15.20 19.19 -4.14
C ASN A 284 -15.29 20.03 -2.85
N VAL A 285 -15.00 21.31 -2.97
CA VAL A 285 -15.40 22.27 -1.97
C VAL A 285 -16.92 22.27 -2.09
N SER A 286 -17.60 21.66 -1.12
CA SER A 286 -19.06 21.79 -1.02
C SER A 286 -19.39 23.26 -1.27
N ALA A 287 -20.38 23.51 -2.09
CA ALA A 287 -20.75 24.88 -2.58
C ALA A 287 -21.02 25.91 -1.46
N GLN A 288 -20.85 25.52 -0.20
CA GLN A 288 -20.98 26.36 0.99
C GLN A 288 -19.69 26.98 1.52
N GLU A 289 -18.51 26.59 1.00
CA GLU A 289 -17.24 27.23 1.33
C GLU A 289 -16.69 28.00 0.11
N ASN A 290 -17.40 29.07 -0.30
CA ASN A 290 -16.83 30.11 -1.13
C ASN A 290 -15.75 30.83 -0.32
N GLY A 291 -14.63 30.18 -0.10
CA GLY A 291 -13.46 30.80 0.51
C GLY A 291 -12.92 31.87 -0.44
N ILE A 292 -12.60 32.99 0.12
CA ILE A 292 -11.85 34.06 -0.57
C ILE A 292 -10.45 34.12 0.01
N MET A 293 -9.46 34.30 -0.87
CA MET A 293 -8.07 34.49 -0.44
C MET A 293 -7.84 35.98 -0.20
N VAL A 294 -7.26 36.25 0.96
CA VAL A 294 -6.86 37.59 1.35
C VAL A 294 -5.41 37.57 1.82
N PRO A 295 -4.61 38.59 1.56
CA PRO A 295 -3.25 38.68 2.07
C PRO A 295 -3.23 38.59 3.60
N GLU A 296 -2.31 37.83 4.16
CA GLU A 296 -2.13 37.71 5.62
C GLU A 296 -1.88 39.10 6.26
N SER A 297 -1.21 39.98 5.53
CA SER A 297 -0.96 41.35 5.98
C SER A 297 -2.24 42.24 6.15
N ALA A 298 -3.37 41.79 5.58
CA ALA A 298 -4.65 42.48 5.73
C ALA A 298 -5.45 41.98 6.93
N LEU A 299 -5.00 40.95 7.62
CA LEU A 299 -5.68 40.38 8.78
C LEU A 299 -5.36 41.16 10.05
N VAL A 300 -6.40 41.46 10.81
CA VAL A 300 -6.31 42.09 12.13
C VAL A 300 -6.66 41.02 13.18
N TYR A 301 -5.80 40.88 14.15
CA TYR A 301 -5.99 39.96 15.25
C TYR A 301 -6.39 40.73 16.51
N GLN A 302 -7.51 40.36 17.12
CA GLN A 302 -7.94 40.87 18.39
C GLN A 302 -8.35 39.70 19.28
N ASP A 303 -7.54 39.42 20.29
CA ASP A 303 -7.65 38.26 21.15
C ASP A 303 -7.74 36.94 20.34
N GLN A 304 -8.90 36.29 20.35
CA GLN A 304 -9.16 35.05 19.59
C GLN A 304 -9.89 35.28 18.27
N LEU A 305 -10.19 36.55 17.95
CA LEU A 305 -10.91 36.91 16.75
C LEU A 305 -9.96 37.37 15.65
N VAL A 306 -10.27 36.98 14.43
CA VAL A 306 -9.55 37.43 13.24
C VAL A 306 -10.52 38.18 12.36
N GLY A 307 -10.15 39.37 11.96
CA GLY A 307 -10.98 40.22 11.11
C GLY A 307 -10.15 40.85 9.99
N LEU A 308 -10.84 41.57 9.11
CA LEU A 308 -10.24 42.48 8.14
C LEU A 308 -11.10 43.68 7.95
N TYR A 309 -10.49 44.80 7.53
CA TYR A 309 -11.21 45.98 7.17
C TYR A 309 -11.69 45.90 5.72
N THR A 310 -12.99 46.15 5.50
CA THR A 310 -13.58 46.36 4.17
C THR A 310 -13.96 47.79 3.99
N VAL A 311 -13.80 48.33 2.79
CA VAL A 311 -14.23 49.71 2.46
C VAL A 311 -15.67 49.67 1.95
N SER A 312 -16.55 50.42 2.61
CA SER A 312 -17.95 50.52 2.19
C SER A 312 -18.11 51.50 1.02
N ALA A 313 -19.31 51.55 0.41
CA ALA A 313 -19.64 52.49 -0.66
C ALA A 313 -19.48 53.96 -0.26
N ASN A 314 -19.53 54.28 1.04
CA ASN A 314 -19.37 55.62 1.60
C ASN A 314 -17.92 55.95 2.00
N ASN A 315 -16.93 55.17 1.52
CA ASN A 315 -15.52 55.30 1.85
C ASN A 315 -15.22 55.21 3.37
N THR A 316 -16.01 54.43 4.11
CA THR A 316 -15.76 54.14 5.52
C THR A 316 -15.21 52.72 5.69
N ALA A 317 -14.24 52.58 6.58
CA ALA A 317 -13.67 51.26 6.92
C ALA A 317 -14.61 50.51 7.87
N LEU A 318 -14.98 49.31 7.52
CA LEU A 318 -15.81 48.39 8.34
C LEU A 318 -14.99 47.15 8.69
N LEU A 319 -14.79 46.93 9.99
CA LEU A 319 -14.18 45.71 10.48
C LEU A 319 -15.18 44.55 10.34
N ARG A 320 -14.76 43.47 9.65
CA ARG A 320 -15.54 42.23 9.50
C ARG A 320 -14.79 41.08 10.11
N TRP A 321 -15.43 40.40 11.02
CA TRP A 321 -14.88 39.17 11.62
C TRP A 321 -14.98 38.01 10.64
N LEU A 322 -13.93 37.20 10.58
CA LEU A 322 -13.78 36.12 9.63
C LEU A 322 -13.55 34.81 10.36
N ARG A 323 -13.92 33.71 9.71
CA ARG A 323 -13.44 32.41 10.02
C ARG A 323 -12.29 32.09 9.06
N THR A 324 -11.08 32.01 9.58
CA THR A 324 -9.89 31.73 8.78
C THR A 324 -9.84 30.27 8.39
N GLY A 325 -9.44 29.96 7.16
CA GLY A 325 -9.17 28.66 6.59
C GLY A 325 -7.69 28.30 6.66
N LYS A 326 -7.23 27.46 5.71
CA LYS A 326 -5.81 27.10 5.57
C LYS A 326 -5.02 28.26 4.96
N LYS A 327 -3.84 28.50 5.51
CA LYS A 327 -2.86 29.42 4.93
C LYS A 327 -2.17 28.73 3.74
N VAL A 328 -2.19 29.38 2.59
CA VAL A 328 -1.55 28.93 1.36
C VAL A 328 -0.79 30.09 0.73
N ASN A 329 0.52 29.96 0.51
CA ASN A 329 1.38 30.96 -0.14
C ASN A 329 1.28 32.39 0.47
N GLY A 330 1.13 32.51 1.79
CA GLY A 330 1.04 33.83 2.48
C GLY A 330 -0.33 34.47 2.38
N GLN A 331 -1.34 33.73 1.98
CA GLN A 331 -2.75 34.17 1.91
C GLN A 331 -3.63 33.25 2.73
#